data_d19ef21488d1308d784ec7b436f0bb4d
#
_entry.id   d19ef21488d1308d784ec7b436f0bb4d
#
_cell.length_a   1.000
_cell.length_b   1.000
_cell.length_c   1.000
_cell.angle_alpha   90.00
_cell.angle_beta   90.00
_cell.angle_gamma   90.00
#
_symmetry.space_group_name_H-M   'P 1'
#
loop_
_entity.id
_entity.type
_entity.pdbx_description
1 polymer ?
#
loop_
_entity_poly.entity_id
_entity_poly.type
_entity_poly.pdbx_seq_one_letter_code
_entity_poly.pdbx_strand_id
1 'polypeptide(L)'
;MSKVITITESIIESKIYVIRGQKVMMDSDLAEMYGVETKVLKQAVKRNMDKFPDDFMFELTKVEAEAFSRSQNVTLKQGQNVKYMPFVFTEHGVLMLSSVLRSKQANDVNISIMRVYNKMKELLLLNKDILLKLEKLENTSGKNAEDIKIIFSYIKKLIEQPTKEKTSRIGFKKDW
;
A
#
# COMPACT_ATOMS: atom_id res chain seq x y z
N MET A 1 -24.44 -6.06 16.68
CA MET A 1 -23.84 -7.22 15.98
C MET A 1 -22.61 -6.72 15.24
N SER A 2 -21.42 -7.02 15.75
CA SER A 2 -20.16 -6.62 15.13
C SER A 2 -19.98 -7.42 13.85
N LYS A 3 -19.92 -6.72 12.71
CA LYS A 3 -19.63 -7.33 11.41
C LYS A 3 -18.19 -7.83 11.46
N VAL A 4 -17.99 -9.15 11.57
CA VAL A 4 -16.66 -9.75 11.44
C VAL A 4 -16.25 -9.57 9.98
N ILE A 5 -15.47 -8.55 9.71
CA ILE A 5 -14.85 -8.38 8.39
C ILE A 5 -13.74 -9.42 8.32
N THR A 6 -13.93 -10.44 7.48
CA THR A 6 -12.84 -11.39 7.17
C THR A 6 -11.79 -10.60 6.37
N ILE A 7 -10.72 -10.20 7.03
CA ILE A 7 -9.62 -9.45 6.41
C ILE A 7 -8.80 -10.45 5.59
N THR A 8 -8.94 -10.39 4.27
CA THR A 8 -8.17 -11.20 3.33
C THR A 8 -6.86 -10.48 2.95
N GLU A 9 -5.85 -11.24 2.52
CA GLU A 9 -4.58 -10.66 2.04
C GLU A 9 -4.81 -9.62 0.95
N SER A 10 -5.73 -9.87 0.02
CA SER A 10 -6.06 -8.95 -1.08
C SER A 10 -6.62 -7.60 -0.59
N ILE A 11 -7.39 -7.60 0.50
CA ILE A 11 -7.87 -6.35 1.12
C ILE A 11 -6.69 -5.58 1.69
N ILE A 12 -5.77 -6.24 2.39
CA ILE A 12 -4.59 -5.60 2.96
C ILE A 12 -3.70 -5.04 1.84
N GLU A 13 -3.43 -5.83 0.78
CA GLU A 13 -2.63 -5.39 -0.37
C GLU A 13 -3.21 -4.11 -1.00
N SER A 14 -4.53 -4.03 -1.15
CA SER A 14 -5.22 -2.86 -1.72
C SER A 14 -5.14 -1.60 -0.85
N LYS A 15 -4.77 -1.73 0.42
CA LYS A 15 -4.64 -0.66 1.41
C LYS A 15 -3.19 -0.27 1.71
N ILE A 16 -2.24 -0.81 0.96
CA ILE A 16 -0.84 -0.41 1.00
C ILE A 16 -0.57 0.55 -0.15
N TYR A 17 -0.18 1.76 0.18
CA TYR A 17 0.08 2.85 -0.75
C TYR A 17 1.56 3.18 -0.82
N VAL A 18 2.00 3.86 -1.87
CA VAL A 18 3.36 4.39 -1.98
C VAL A 18 3.31 5.92 -1.84
N ILE A 19 3.84 6.44 -0.74
CA ILE A 19 3.91 7.88 -0.45
C ILE A 19 5.34 8.22 -0.04
N ARG A 20 5.93 9.24 -0.63
CA ARG A 20 7.34 9.62 -0.44
C ARG A 20 8.32 8.45 -0.70
N GLY A 21 7.98 7.56 -1.67
CA GLY A 21 8.78 6.38 -1.99
C GLY A 21 8.72 5.25 -0.95
N GLN A 22 7.91 5.38 0.09
CA GLN A 22 7.73 4.38 1.14
C GLN A 22 6.36 3.69 1.01
N LYS A 23 6.31 2.40 1.30
CA LYS A 23 5.05 1.66 1.42
C LYS A 23 4.42 1.96 2.77
N VAL A 24 3.21 2.50 2.75
CA VAL A 24 2.50 2.97 3.94
C VAL A 24 1.03 2.55 3.92
N MET A 25 0.42 2.55 5.09
CA MET A 25 -1.03 2.37 5.27
C MET A 25 -1.62 3.60 5.96
N MET A 26 -2.86 3.95 5.60
CA MET A 26 -3.58 5.10 6.16
C MET A 26 -4.15 4.79 7.55
N ASP A 27 -4.21 5.78 8.41
CA ASP A 27 -4.87 5.68 9.73
C ASP A 27 -6.34 5.26 9.65
N SER A 28 -7.06 5.71 8.62
CA SER A 28 -8.46 5.35 8.39
C SER A 28 -8.61 3.86 8.05
N ASP A 29 -7.76 3.35 7.16
CA ASP A 29 -7.79 1.94 6.73
C ASP A 29 -7.39 1.00 7.87
N LEU A 30 -6.36 1.38 8.62
CA LEU A 30 -5.93 0.65 9.81
C LEU A 30 -7.00 0.63 10.89
N ALA A 31 -7.66 1.77 11.15
CA ALA A 31 -8.74 1.87 12.12
C ALA A 31 -9.92 0.95 11.75
N GLU A 32 -10.30 0.92 10.46
CA GLU A 32 -11.32 0.03 9.94
C GLU A 32 -10.95 -1.45 10.19
N MET A 33 -9.72 -1.85 9.86
CA MET A 33 -9.25 -3.23 10.07
C MET A 33 -9.18 -3.60 11.54
N TYR A 34 -8.79 -2.69 12.42
CA TYR A 34 -8.75 -2.92 13.87
C TYR A 34 -10.12 -2.85 14.53
N GLY A 35 -11.17 -2.46 13.80
CA GLY A 35 -12.53 -2.30 14.33
C GLY A 35 -12.65 -1.16 15.34
N VAL A 36 -11.87 -0.09 15.16
CA VAL A 36 -11.88 1.11 16.01
C VAL A 36 -12.16 2.36 15.18
N GLU A 37 -12.62 3.42 15.81
CA GLU A 37 -12.73 4.71 15.14
C GLU A 37 -11.35 5.32 14.87
N THR A 38 -11.16 5.95 13.71
CA THR A 38 -9.90 6.64 13.34
C THR A 38 -9.47 7.65 14.41
N LYS A 39 -10.44 8.33 15.04
CA LYS A 39 -10.19 9.27 16.15
C LYS A 39 -9.54 8.57 17.35
N VAL A 40 -10.02 7.37 17.70
CA VAL A 40 -9.50 6.57 18.81
C VAL A 40 -8.09 6.12 18.53
N LEU A 41 -7.84 5.61 17.31
CA LEU A 41 -6.49 5.23 16.86
C LEU A 41 -5.53 6.42 16.94
N LYS A 42 -5.88 7.56 16.36
CA LYS A 42 -5.07 8.78 16.41
C LYS A 42 -4.77 9.24 17.84
N GLN A 43 -5.75 9.14 18.73
CA GLN A 43 -5.57 9.52 20.14
C GLN A 43 -4.60 8.56 20.84
N ALA A 44 -4.70 7.26 20.56
CA ALA A 44 -3.78 6.26 21.12
C ALA A 44 -2.33 6.50 20.64
N VAL A 45 -2.15 6.79 19.37
CA VAL A 45 -0.85 7.16 18.78
C VAL A 45 -0.30 8.43 19.43
N LYS A 46 -1.11 9.50 19.51
CA LYS A 46 -0.68 10.77 20.12
C LYS A 46 -0.25 10.65 21.59
N ARG A 47 -0.81 9.69 22.33
CA ARG A 47 -0.40 9.41 23.71
C ARG A 47 0.91 8.62 23.81
N ASN A 48 1.41 8.09 22.70
CA ASN A 48 2.60 7.24 22.62
C ASN A 48 3.51 7.69 21.47
N MET A 49 3.62 9.01 21.23
CA MET A 49 4.42 9.56 20.12
C MET A 49 5.90 9.19 20.18
N ASP A 50 6.42 8.94 21.37
CA ASP A 50 7.77 8.43 21.61
C ASP A 50 8.08 7.11 20.91
N LYS A 51 7.03 6.33 20.57
CA LYS A 51 7.14 5.06 19.85
C LYS A 51 7.05 5.19 18.33
N PHE A 52 6.75 6.39 17.81
CA PHE A 52 6.52 6.63 16.39
C PHE A 52 7.46 7.72 15.84
N PRO A 53 8.74 7.40 15.63
CA PRO A 53 9.64 8.30 14.92
C PRO A 53 9.19 8.50 13.48
N ASP A 54 9.73 9.50 12.79
CA ASP A 54 9.30 9.94 11.43
C ASP A 54 9.43 8.85 10.35
N ASP A 55 10.31 7.87 10.54
CA ASP A 55 10.45 6.69 9.68
C ASP A 55 9.40 5.59 9.96
N PHE A 56 8.66 5.67 11.08
CA PHE A 56 7.56 4.75 11.42
C PHE A 56 6.21 5.35 11.04
N MET A 57 6.02 6.65 11.28
CA MET A 57 4.75 7.33 11.02
C MET A 57 5.00 8.80 10.69
N PHE A 58 4.23 9.33 9.75
CA PHE A 58 4.21 10.76 9.46
C PHE A 58 2.81 11.25 9.12
N GLU A 59 2.60 12.54 9.29
CA GLU A 59 1.38 13.22 8.89
C GLU A 59 1.48 13.67 7.43
N LEU A 60 0.42 13.46 6.64
CA LEU A 60 0.38 13.96 5.27
C LEU A 60 0.25 15.48 5.26
N THR A 61 0.94 16.11 4.33
CA THR A 61 0.67 17.51 3.99
C THR A 61 -0.68 17.64 3.30
N LYS A 62 -1.26 18.84 3.29
CA LYS A 62 -2.53 19.12 2.60
C LYS A 62 -2.46 18.71 1.12
N VAL A 63 -1.35 19.02 0.45
CA VAL A 63 -1.13 18.70 -0.97
C VAL A 63 -1.12 17.19 -1.20
N GLU A 64 -0.43 16.43 -0.35
CA GLU A 64 -0.37 14.96 -0.43
C GLU A 64 -1.74 14.34 -0.16
N ALA A 65 -2.47 14.81 0.84
CA ALA A 65 -3.81 14.33 1.18
C ALA A 65 -4.81 14.59 0.04
N GLU A 66 -4.76 15.75 -0.59
CA GLU A 66 -5.59 16.10 -1.75
C GLU A 66 -5.20 15.27 -3.00
N ALA A 67 -3.91 15.05 -3.25
CA ALA A 67 -3.43 14.22 -4.34
C ALA A 67 -3.85 12.75 -4.15
N PHE A 68 -3.72 12.24 -2.94
CA PHE A 68 -4.15 10.89 -2.58
C PHE A 68 -5.67 10.71 -2.77
N SER A 69 -6.47 11.64 -2.27
CA SER A 69 -7.93 11.61 -2.40
C SER A 69 -8.39 11.59 -3.87
N ARG A 70 -7.71 12.34 -4.74
CA ARG A 70 -8.00 12.34 -6.18
C ARG A 70 -7.62 11.02 -6.86
N SER A 71 -6.52 10.39 -6.46
CA SER A 71 -6.05 9.14 -7.05
C SER A 71 -6.96 7.96 -6.74
N GLN A 72 -7.66 7.99 -5.61
CA GLN A 72 -8.54 6.90 -5.15
C GLN A 72 -9.98 7.01 -5.69
N ASN A 73 -10.29 7.95 -6.59
CA ASN A 73 -11.68 8.22 -7.04
C ASN A 73 -12.66 8.45 -5.87
N VAL A 74 -12.15 8.66 -4.68
CA VAL A 74 -12.95 9.07 -3.53
C VAL A 74 -13.21 10.55 -3.73
N THR A 75 -14.35 10.87 -4.33
CA THR A 75 -14.88 12.23 -4.35
C THR A 75 -15.06 12.63 -2.89
N LEU A 76 -14.07 13.29 -2.31
CA LEU A 76 -14.31 14.08 -1.12
C LEU A 76 -15.46 15.01 -1.52
N LYS A 77 -16.59 14.89 -0.85
CA LYS A 77 -17.71 15.84 -1.05
C LYS A 77 -17.10 17.23 -0.93
N GLN A 78 -17.21 17.99 -2.01
CA GLN A 78 -16.71 19.35 -2.11
C GLN A 78 -17.18 20.13 -0.87
N GLY A 79 -16.25 20.57 -0.01
CA GLY A 79 -16.56 21.27 1.23
C GLY A 79 -16.27 20.53 2.54
N GLN A 80 -15.89 19.27 2.56
CA GLN A 80 -15.33 18.67 3.77
C GLN A 80 -13.88 19.14 3.94
N ASN A 81 -13.71 20.24 4.69
CA ASN A 81 -12.41 20.61 5.23
C ASN A 81 -11.86 19.41 5.99
N VAL A 82 -10.70 18.89 5.54
CA VAL A 82 -9.97 17.87 6.29
C VAL A 82 -9.49 18.55 7.58
N LYS A 83 -10.34 18.48 8.61
CA LYS A 83 -10.07 19.12 9.91
C LYS A 83 -8.84 18.56 10.58
N TYR A 84 -8.43 17.36 10.19
CA TYR A 84 -7.24 16.68 10.71
C TYR A 84 -6.54 15.96 9.56
N MET A 85 -5.26 16.28 9.35
CA MET A 85 -4.45 15.61 8.35
C MET A 85 -4.32 14.11 8.67
N PRO A 86 -4.37 13.23 7.65
CA PRO A 86 -4.22 11.79 7.86
C PRO A 86 -2.81 11.45 8.36
N PHE A 87 -2.73 10.44 9.24
CA PHE A 87 -1.48 9.77 9.57
C PHE A 87 -1.27 8.59 8.63
N VAL A 88 -0.04 8.37 8.25
CA VAL A 88 0.38 7.20 7.49
C VAL A 88 1.46 6.45 8.25
N PHE A 89 1.39 5.12 8.21
CA PHE A 89 2.25 4.22 8.95
C PHE A 89 3.03 3.35 7.99
N THR A 90 4.35 3.32 8.16
CA THR A 90 5.20 2.34 7.47
C THR A 90 4.98 0.95 8.07
N GLU A 91 5.61 -0.07 7.50
CA GLU A 91 5.59 -1.42 8.07
C GLU A 91 5.96 -1.44 9.56
N HIS A 92 7.02 -0.73 9.93
CA HIS A 92 7.48 -0.64 11.32
C HIS A 92 6.47 0.12 12.21
N GLY A 93 5.84 1.16 11.65
CA GLY A 93 4.77 1.89 12.34
C GLY A 93 3.55 1.02 12.60
N VAL A 94 3.13 0.22 11.61
CA VAL A 94 2.03 -0.75 11.80
C VAL A 94 2.39 -1.78 12.88
N LEU A 95 3.61 -2.32 12.85
CA LEU A 95 4.07 -3.25 13.88
C LEU A 95 4.04 -2.61 15.26
N MET A 96 4.44 -1.34 15.37
CA MET A 96 4.43 -0.60 16.64
C MET A 96 3.00 -0.36 17.16
N LEU A 97 2.00 -0.21 16.27
CA LEU A 97 0.60 -0.07 16.66
C LEU A 97 0.10 -1.26 17.50
N SER A 98 0.64 -2.48 17.31
CA SER A 98 0.30 -3.64 18.15
C SER A 98 0.61 -3.42 19.62
N SER A 99 1.66 -2.66 19.92
CA SER A 99 2.05 -2.32 21.31
C SER A 99 1.14 -1.26 21.96
N VAL A 100 0.42 -0.50 21.12
CA VAL A 100 -0.44 0.61 21.55
C VAL A 100 -1.91 0.18 21.61
N LEU A 101 -2.35 -0.61 20.63
CA LEU A 101 -3.70 -1.15 20.54
C LEU A 101 -3.73 -2.58 21.12
N ARG A 102 -3.93 -2.67 22.42
CA ARG A 102 -3.85 -3.93 23.19
C ARG A 102 -5.10 -4.80 23.04
N SER A 103 -5.59 -5.02 21.80
CA SER A 103 -6.73 -5.91 21.55
C SER A 103 -6.28 -7.15 20.77
N LYS A 104 -6.96 -8.28 21.01
CA LYS A 104 -6.71 -9.53 20.25
C LYS A 104 -6.88 -9.29 18.74
N GLN A 105 -7.95 -8.59 18.36
CA GLN A 105 -8.21 -8.25 16.96
C GLN A 105 -7.05 -7.45 16.33
N ALA A 106 -6.51 -6.45 17.03
CA ALA A 106 -5.39 -5.67 16.51
C ALA A 106 -4.15 -6.54 16.31
N ASN A 107 -3.87 -7.49 17.21
CA ASN A 107 -2.76 -8.41 17.06
C ASN A 107 -2.94 -9.34 15.85
N ASP A 108 -4.13 -9.93 15.66
CA ASP A 108 -4.42 -10.83 14.54
C ASP A 108 -4.31 -10.09 13.20
N VAL A 109 -4.80 -8.86 13.13
CA VAL A 109 -4.68 -7.99 11.96
C VAL A 109 -3.22 -7.65 11.67
N ASN A 110 -2.43 -7.26 12.69
CA ASN A 110 -1.02 -6.95 12.53
C ASN A 110 -0.23 -8.14 11.98
N ILE A 111 -0.48 -9.35 12.48
CA ILE A 111 0.15 -10.57 11.96
C ILE A 111 -0.17 -10.73 10.47
N SER A 112 -1.43 -10.53 10.08
CA SER A 112 -1.84 -10.62 8.67
C SER A 112 -1.19 -9.55 7.80
N ILE A 113 -1.09 -8.31 8.27
CA ILE A 113 -0.42 -7.21 7.57
C ILE A 113 1.08 -7.54 7.40
N MET A 114 1.75 -8.01 8.46
CA MET A 114 3.18 -8.37 8.38
C MET A 114 3.44 -9.51 7.38
N ARG A 115 2.54 -10.50 7.30
CA ARG A 115 2.64 -11.56 6.29
C ARG A 115 2.56 -11.01 4.87
N VAL A 116 1.66 -10.06 4.63
CA VAL A 116 1.53 -9.39 3.32
C VAL A 116 2.80 -8.59 3.00
N TYR A 117 3.34 -7.81 3.93
CA TYR A 117 4.59 -7.08 3.71
C TYR A 117 5.76 -8.01 3.40
N ASN A 118 5.90 -9.12 4.12
CA ASN A 118 6.95 -10.11 3.86
C ASN A 118 6.81 -10.73 2.47
N LYS A 119 5.60 -11.15 2.09
CA LYS A 119 5.30 -11.68 0.76
C LYS A 119 5.65 -10.67 -0.35
N MET A 120 5.32 -9.39 -0.15
CA MET A 120 5.69 -8.33 -1.09
C MET A 120 7.21 -8.15 -1.20
N LYS A 121 7.97 -8.30 -0.10
CA LYS A 121 9.44 -8.24 -0.12
C LYS A 121 10.03 -9.44 -0.86
N GLU A 122 9.52 -10.64 -0.63
CA GLU A 122 9.95 -11.86 -1.32
C GLU A 122 9.75 -11.74 -2.84
N LEU A 123 8.58 -11.24 -3.27
CA LEU A 123 8.30 -11.01 -4.69
C LEU A 123 9.26 -9.98 -5.31
N LEU A 124 9.64 -8.93 -4.58
CA LEU A 124 10.61 -7.95 -5.05
C LEU A 124 12.01 -8.56 -5.20
N LEU A 125 12.42 -9.41 -4.26
CA LEU A 125 13.73 -10.12 -4.34
C LEU A 125 13.74 -11.07 -5.52
N LEU A 126 12.69 -11.87 -5.75
CA LEU A 126 12.57 -12.75 -6.89
C LEU A 126 12.64 -11.98 -8.22
N ASN A 127 11.95 -10.85 -8.32
CA ASN A 127 12.01 -10.00 -9.51
C ASN A 127 13.42 -9.44 -9.76
N LYS A 128 14.14 -9.06 -8.71
CA LYS A 128 15.54 -8.62 -8.81
C LYS A 128 16.46 -9.73 -9.31
N ASP A 129 16.29 -10.96 -8.84
CA ASP A 129 17.07 -12.12 -9.29
C ASP A 129 16.79 -12.46 -10.75
N ILE A 130 15.54 -12.33 -11.19
CA ILE A 130 15.16 -12.49 -12.60
C ILE A 130 15.85 -11.43 -13.45
N LEU A 131 15.84 -10.17 -13.06
CA LEU A 131 16.51 -9.07 -13.77
C LEU A 131 18.02 -9.32 -13.90
N LEU A 132 18.68 -9.75 -12.82
CA LEU A 132 20.10 -10.07 -12.84
C LEU A 132 20.45 -11.27 -13.76
N LYS A 133 19.57 -12.29 -13.79
CA LYS A 133 19.73 -13.43 -14.71
C LYS A 133 19.53 -13.01 -16.16
N LEU A 134 18.55 -12.14 -16.43
CA LEU A 134 18.31 -11.58 -17.74
C LEU A 134 19.52 -10.76 -18.23
N GLU A 135 20.07 -9.90 -17.39
CA GLU A 135 21.26 -9.11 -17.69
C GLU A 135 22.48 -9.99 -18.01
N LYS A 136 22.68 -11.09 -17.26
CA LYS A 136 23.72 -12.07 -17.55
C LYS A 136 23.51 -12.78 -18.90
N LEU A 137 22.26 -13.14 -19.24
CA LEU A 137 21.94 -13.76 -20.53
C LEU A 137 22.18 -12.77 -21.68
N GLU A 138 21.85 -11.51 -21.54
CA GLU A 138 22.10 -10.46 -22.52
C GLU A 138 23.61 -10.32 -22.80
N ASN A 139 24.44 -10.34 -21.76
CA ASN A 139 25.90 -10.23 -21.88
C ASN A 139 26.55 -11.50 -22.47
N THR A 140 25.93 -12.67 -22.36
CA THR A 140 26.46 -13.94 -22.86
C THR A 140 26.05 -14.24 -24.31
N SER A 141 25.00 -13.60 -24.83
CA SER A 141 24.38 -13.88 -26.13
C SER A 141 24.88 -12.97 -27.26
N GLY A 142 26.14 -12.89 -27.50
CA GLY A 142 26.81 -11.95 -28.41
C GLY A 142 26.52 -12.09 -29.91
N LYS A 143 25.42 -12.70 -30.39
CA LYS A 143 25.11 -12.81 -31.84
C LYS A 143 23.64 -12.68 -32.26
N ASN A 144 22.69 -12.58 -31.32
CA ASN A 144 21.27 -12.32 -31.66
C ASN A 144 20.78 -11.07 -30.93
N ALA A 145 21.59 -10.02 -30.95
CA ALA A 145 21.53 -8.95 -29.96
C ALA A 145 20.35 -7.96 -30.10
N GLU A 146 19.74 -7.78 -31.27
CA GLU A 146 18.73 -6.73 -31.45
C GLU A 146 17.32 -7.20 -31.03
N ASP A 147 16.91 -8.37 -31.45
CA ASP A 147 15.56 -8.90 -31.08
C ASP A 147 15.46 -9.22 -29.59
N ILE A 148 16.56 -9.73 -29.01
CA ILE A 148 16.66 -9.98 -27.57
C ILE A 148 16.60 -8.66 -26.80
N LYS A 149 17.29 -7.61 -27.22
CA LYS A 149 17.22 -6.27 -26.58
C LYS A 149 15.82 -5.70 -26.56
N ILE A 150 15.07 -5.89 -27.63
CA ILE A 150 13.67 -5.44 -27.72
C ILE A 150 12.81 -6.20 -26.69
N ILE A 151 12.92 -7.52 -26.62
CA ILE A 151 12.18 -8.35 -25.65
C ILE A 151 12.54 -7.96 -24.21
N PHE A 152 13.83 -7.76 -23.90
CA PHE A 152 14.30 -7.33 -22.59
C PHE A 152 13.76 -5.95 -22.20
N SER A 153 13.73 -5.01 -23.15
CA SER A 153 13.16 -3.68 -22.88
C SER A 153 11.66 -3.74 -22.54
N TYR A 154 10.92 -4.64 -23.17
CA TYR A 154 9.50 -4.85 -22.87
C TYR A 154 9.29 -5.52 -21.51
N ILE A 155 10.08 -6.55 -21.17
CA ILE A 155 10.00 -7.22 -19.86
C ILE A 155 10.38 -6.24 -18.75
N LYS A 156 11.45 -5.46 -18.93
CA LYS A 156 11.88 -4.44 -17.97
C LYS A 156 10.78 -3.41 -17.73
N LYS A 157 10.13 -2.91 -18.78
CA LYS A 157 8.99 -2.00 -18.67
C LYS A 157 7.78 -2.63 -17.97
N LEU A 158 7.51 -3.91 -18.15
CA LEU A 158 6.44 -4.64 -17.49
C LEU A 158 6.68 -4.80 -15.98
N ILE A 159 7.93 -5.03 -15.59
CA ILE A 159 8.33 -5.21 -14.18
C ILE A 159 8.41 -3.85 -13.46
N GLU A 160 8.84 -2.79 -14.16
CA GLU A 160 8.96 -1.43 -13.61
C GLU A 160 7.63 -0.66 -13.56
N GLN A 161 6.60 -1.08 -14.29
CA GLN A 161 5.28 -0.47 -14.20
C GLN A 161 4.48 -1.10 -13.05
N PRO A 162 4.07 -0.30 -12.04
CA PRO A 162 3.03 -0.76 -11.14
C PRO A 162 1.77 -1.01 -11.97
N THR A 163 1.24 -2.22 -11.89
CA THR A 163 0.03 -2.65 -12.59
C THR A 163 -1.13 -1.72 -12.25
N LYS A 164 -1.34 -0.69 -13.08
CA LYS A 164 -2.61 0.02 -13.10
C LYS A 164 -3.58 -0.84 -13.89
N GLU A 165 -4.26 -1.73 -13.23
CA GLU A 165 -5.46 -2.33 -13.81
C GLU A 165 -6.47 -1.22 -14.07
N LYS A 166 -6.58 -0.86 -15.34
CA LYS A 166 -7.75 -0.14 -15.83
C LYS A 166 -8.91 -1.12 -15.83
N THR A 167 -9.67 -1.15 -14.74
CA THR A 167 -11.02 -1.71 -14.79
C THR A 167 -11.87 -0.84 -15.70
N SER A 168 -11.90 -1.19 -16.98
CA SER A 168 -12.91 -0.67 -17.89
C SER A 168 -14.26 -1.25 -17.47
N ARG A 169 -15.11 -0.40 -16.89
CA ARG A 169 -16.53 -0.73 -16.70
C ARG A 169 -17.14 -0.94 -18.07
N ILE A 170 -17.47 -2.18 -18.40
CA ILE A 170 -18.35 -2.51 -19.52
C ILE A 170 -19.75 -2.08 -19.10
N GLY A 171 -20.14 -0.86 -19.52
CA GLY A 171 -21.49 -0.36 -19.32
C GLY A 171 -22.42 -0.94 -20.41
N PHE A 172 -23.34 -1.78 -20.01
CA PHE A 172 -24.49 -2.11 -20.86
C PHE A 172 -25.38 -0.85 -20.97
N LYS A 173 -25.49 -0.28 -22.17
CA LYS A 173 -26.57 0.66 -22.49
C LYS A 173 -27.86 -0.15 -22.57
N LYS A 174 -28.82 0.14 -21.71
CA LYS A 174 -30.21 -0.23 -21.94
C LYS A 174 -30.85 0.89 -22.77
N ASP A 175 -31.10 0.61 -24.02
CA ASP A 175 -31.99 1.40 -24.85
C ASP A 175 -33.44 1.00 -24.51
N TRP A 176 -34.19 1.95 -23.98
CA TRP A 176 -35.65 2.05 -24.04
C TRP A 176 -36.00 3.53 -24.19
#